data_bf05e8534df5c9bbf748e72d07c56eb4
#
_entry.id   bf05e8534df5c9bbf748e72d07c56eb4
#
_cell.length_a   1.000
_cell.length_b   1.000
_cell.length_c   1.000
_cell.angle_alpha   90.00
_cell.angle_beta   90.00
_cell.angle_gamma   90.00
#
_symmetry.space_group_name_H-M   'P 1'
#
loop_
_entity.id
_entity.type
_entity.pdbx_description
1 polymer ?
#
loop_
_entity_poly.entity_id
_entity_poly.type
_entity_poly.pdbx_seq_one_letter_code
_entity_poly.pdbx_strand_id
1 'polypeptide(L)'
;RGSILIDGMPTAGKKTYQVNRMGVARTFQNIRLFKELSVIDNIKVGLHESLRYDLASSLLRLPNYWKEEKKCTERALELLDIFHMADFANVPAGSLPYGAQRRLEIMRALATSPKLLLLDEPAAGMNPSETAELTETIRRIRDDFNIAVLLIEHDMSLVMGICEGIAVLNFGRIIAKGTPDEIRNNPQVIEAYLGK
;
A
#
# COMPACT_ATOMS: atom_id res chain seq x y z
N ARG A 1 -17.96 -17.32 -8.66
CA ARG A 1 -18.14 -17.52 -7.19
C ARG A 1 -16.86 -18.11 -6.64
N GLY A 2 -16.41 -17.64 -5.49
CA GLY A 2 -15.19 -18.13 -4.83
C GLY A 2 -15.19 -17.77 -3.35
N SER A 3 -14.19 -18.24 -2.62
CA SER A 3 -13.92 -17.88 -1.22
C SER A 3 -12.53 -17.27 -1.10
N ILE A 4 -12.40 -16.28 -0.24
CA ILE A 4 -11.11 -15.68 0.11
C ILE A 4 -10.88 -15.96 1.60
N LEU A 5 -9.74 -16.52 1.90
CA LEU A 5 -9.30 -16.82 3.25
C LEU A 5 -8.05 -16.00 3.56
N ILE A 6 -7.99 -15.41 4.75
CA ILE A 6 -6.80 -14.76 5.31
C ILE A 6 -6.43 -15.55 6.56
N ASP A 7 -5.24 -16.13 6.60
CA ASP A 7 -4.79 -17.04 7.67
C ASP A 7 -5.84 -18.12 8.01
N GLY A 8 -6.45 -18.73 6.98
CA GLY A 8 -7.50 -19.75 7.13
C GLY A 8 -8.88 -19.21 7.51
N MET A 9 -9.03 -17.93 7.78
CA MET A 9 -10.31 -17.30 8.17
C MET A 9 -11.04 -16.71 6.96
N PRO A 10 -12.34 -16.98 6.77
CA PRO A 10 -13.10 -16.46 5.64
C PRO A 10 -13.34 -14.95 5.75
N THR A 11 -13.24 -14.24 4.62
CA THR A 11 -13.54 -12.81 4.53
C THR A 11 -15.00 -12.53 4.19
N ALA A 12 -15.75 -13.53 3.74
CA ALA A 12 -17.15 -13.39 3.35
C ALA A 12 -18.00 -12.83 4.49
N GLY A 13 -18.80 -11.80 4.19
CA GLY A 13 -19.67 -11.12 5.17
C GLY A 13 -18.94 -10.16 6.13
N LYS A 14 -17.62 -10.06 6.07
CA LYS A 14 -16.86 -9.12 6.90
C LYS A 14 -16.90 -7.71 6.31
N LYS A 15 -16.99 -6.71 7.18
CA LYS A 15 -16.83 -5.29 6.82
C LYS A 15 -15.35 -4.98 6.55
N THR A 16 -15.08 -3.91 5.79
CA THR A 16 -13.70 -3.53 5.40
C THR A 16 -12.75 -3.37 6.58
N TYR A 17 -13.20 -2.72 7.68
CA TYR A 17 -12.37 -2.58 8.87
C TYR A 17 -12.03 -3.93 9.54
N GLN A 18 -12.92 -4.92 9.46
CA GLN A 18 -12.67 -6.27 9.98
C GLN A 18 -11.63 -7.00 9.15
N VAL A 19 -11.66 -6.81 7.81
CA VAL A 19 -10.64 -7.36 6.92
C VAL A 19 -9.29 -6.66 7.15
N ASN A 20 -9.29 -5.35 7.40
CA ASN A 20 -8.07 -4.63 7.76
C ASN A 20 -7.44 -5.19 9.05
N ARG A 21 -8.25 -5.45 10.09
CA ARG A 21 -7.81 -6.10 11.34
C ARG A 21 -7.27 -7.52 11.15
N MET A 22 -7.63 -8.19 10.07
CA MET A 22 -7.03 -9.48 9.70
C MET A 22 -5.62 -9.32 9.08
N GLY A 23 -5.15 -8.09 8.91
CA GLY A 23 -3.85 -7.76 8.37
C GLY A 23 -3.84 -7.48 6.87
N VAL A 24 -4.95 -7.03 6.29
CA VAL A 24 -5.01 -6.65 4.87
C VAL A 24 -5.16 -5.15 4.72
N ALA A 25 -4.24 -4.49 4.04
CA ALA A 25 -4.38 -3.10 3.64
C ALA A 25 -4.50 -2.99 2.11
N ARG A 26 -5.21 -1.98 1.62
CA ARG A 26 -5.41 -1.72 0.19
C ARG A 26 -5.24 -0.23 -0.11
N THR A 27 -4.50 0.09 -1.15
CA THR A 27 -4.57 1.40 -1.81
C THR A 27 -5.64 1.36 -2.89
N PHE A 28 -6.01 2.53 -3.42
CA PHE A 28 -7.00 2.63 -4.48
C PHE A 28 -6.36 3.24 -5.73
N GLN A 29 -6.92 2.98 -6.90
CA GLN A 29 -6.50 3.58 -8.16
C GLN A 29 -6.47 5.12 -8.08
N ASN A 30 -7.54 5.72 -7.54
CA ASN A 30 -7.57 7.14 -7.24
C ASN A 30 -7.04 7.40 -5.83
N ILE A 31 -6.04 8.26 -5.70
CA ILE A 31 -5.42 8.63 -4.41
C ILE A 31 -6.48 9.17 -3.44
N ARG A 32 -6.56 8.55 -2.25
CA ARG A 32 -7.51 8.92 -1.20
C ARG A 32 -6.77 9.44 0.04
N LEU A 33 -6.25 10.65 -0.05
CA LEU A 33 -5.62 11.34 1.08
C LEU A 33 -6.58 12.36 1.71
N PHE A 34 -6.34 12.63 2.98
CA PHE A 34 -6.91 13.80 3.66
C PHE A 34 -6.07 15.02 3.27
N LYS A 35 -6.46 15.69 2.19
CA LYS A 35 -5.65 16.73 1.52
C LYS A 35 -5.32 17.92 2.41
N GLU A 36 -6.22 18.28 3.32
CA GLU A 36 -6.07 19.40 4.25
C GLU A 36 -5.21 19.04 5.48
N LEU A 37 -5.02 17.74 5.75
CA LEU A 37 -4.14 17.29 6.82
C LEU A 37 -2.68 17.28 6.36
N SER A 38 -1.77 17.45 7.32
CA SER A 38 -0.35 17.28 7.05
C SER A 38 0.00 15.85 6.63
N VAL A 39 1.16 15.68 6.04
CA VAL A 39 1.71 14.37 5.65
C VAL A 39 1.78 13.44 6.87
N ILE A 40 2.34 13.92 7.98
CA ILE A 40 2.45 13.13 9.21
C ILE A 40 1.09 12.76 9.79
N ASP A 41 0.10 13.68 9.74
CA ASP A 41 -1.23 13.39 10.25
C ASP A 41 -1.96 12.36 9.39
N ASN A 42 -1.75 12.35 8.07
CA ASN A 42 -2.25 11.28 7.21
C ASN A 42 -1.74 9.89 7.64
N ILE A 43 -0.45 9.78 8.01
CA ILE A 43 0.12 8.53 8.51
C ILE A 43 -0.46 8.17 9.88
N LYS A 44 -0.59 9.15 10.78
CA LYS A 44 -1.17 8.96 12.13
C LYS A 44 -2.61 8.44 12.08
N VAL A 45 -3.40 8.83 11.07
CA VAL A 45 -4.73 8.22 10.85
C VAL A 45 -4.63 6.72 10.62
N GLY A 46 -3.61 6.23 9.89
CA GLY A 46 -3.37 4.80 9.71
C GLY A 46 -2.95 4.09 11.00
N LEU A 47 -2.24 4.78 11.89
CA LEU A 47 -1.78 4.26 13.18
C LEU A 47 -2.89 4.22 14.25
N HIS A 48 -4.05 4.84 14.01
CA HIS A 48 -5.10 5.01 15.02
C HIS A 48 -5.56 3.71 15.69
N GLU A 49 -5.65 2.60 14.95
CA GLU A 49 -6.02 1.29 15.51
C GLU A 49 -5.00 0.73 16.50
N SER A 50 -3.76 1.18 16.48
CA SER A 50 -2.70 0.75 17.40
C SER A 50 -2.69 1.52 18.73
N LEU A 51 -3.42 2.63 18.83
CA LEU A 51 -3.47 3.49 20.00
C LEU A 51 -4.26 2.82 21.15
N ARG A 52 -3.71 2.90 22.34
CA ARG A 52 -4.24 2.24 23.56
C ARG A 52 -4.73 3.24 24.61
N TYR A 53 -5.45 4.26 24.18
CA TYR A 53 -6.15 5.16 25.12
C TYR A 53 -7.64 5.18 24.82
N ASP A 54 -8.44 5.39 25.87
CA ASP A 54 -9.88 5.51 25.79
C ASP A 54 -10.34 6.96 25.52
N LEU A 55 -11.62 7.13 25.25
CA LEU A 55 -12.22 8.45 25.02
C LEU A 55 -12.03 9.41 26.20
N ALA A 56 -12.10 8.91 27.44
CA ALA A 56 -11.93 9.74 28.62
C ALA A 56 -10.48 10.26 28.72
N SER A 57 -9.49 9.39 28.50
CA SER A 57 -8.07 9.77 28.45
C SER A 57 -7.78 10.79 27.36
N SER A 58 -8.43 10.65 26.20
CA SER A 58 -8.30 11.60 25.07
C SER A 58 -8.92 12.95 25.40
N LEU A 59 -10.15 12.97 25.94
CA LEU A 59 -10.88 14.19 26.27
C LEU A 59 -10.19 14.99 27.39
N LEU A 60 -9.73 14.30 28.43
CA LEU A 60 -9.05 14.92 29.58
C LEU A 60 -7.55 15.11 29.37
N ARG A 61 -7.01 14.69 28.22
CA ARG A 61 -5.56 14.76 27.88
C ARG A 61 -4.67 14.20 28.99
N LEU A 62 -5.05 13.02 29.53
CA LEU A 62 -4.30 12.37 30.60
C LEU A 62 -2.87 11.97 30.15
N PRO A 63 -1.94 11.71 31.08
CA PRO A 63 -0.55 11.36 30.73
C PRO A 63 -0.42 10.20 29.74
N ASN A 64 -1.34 9.21 29.80
CA ASN A 64 -1.36 8.09 28.87
C ASN A 64 -1.68 8.54 27.43
N TYR A 65 -2.56 9.50 27.23
CA TYR A 65 -2.83 10.10 25.92
C TYR A 65 -1.55 10.68 25.31
N TRP A 66 -0.83 11.53 26.05
CA TRP A 66 0.40 12.14 25.55
C TRP A 66 1.51 11.14 25.23
N LYS A 67 1.60 10.08 26.05
CA LYS A 67 2.58 9.00 25.81
C LYS A 67 2.28 8.24 24.51
N GLU A 68 1.03 7.90 24.26
CA GLU A 68 0.64 7.20 23.04
C GLU A 68 0.73 8.10 21.80
N GLU A 69 0.35 9.39 21.90
CA GLU A 69 0.50 10.38 20.83
C GLU A 69 1.97 10.57 20.44
N LYS A 70 2.88 10.60 21.42
CA LYS A 70 4.32 10.66 21.18
C LYS A 70 4.81 9.44 20.41
N LYS A 71 4.46 8.23 20.82
CA LYS A 71 4.80 6.99 20.09
C LYS A 71 4.24 6.98 18.67
N CYS A 72 3.00 7.42 18.52
CA CYS A 72 2.36 7.54 17.20
C CYS A 72 3.14 8.48 16.29
N THR A 73 3.57 9.63 16.81
CA THR A 73 4.38 10.61 16.09
C THR A 73 5.77 10.04 15.73
N GLU A 74 6.45 9.39 16.68
CA GLU A 74 7.74 8.73 16.44
C GLU A 74 7.62 7.68 15.34
N ARG A 75 6.60 6.82 15.41
CA ARG A 75 6.36 5.80 14.39
C ARG A 75 6.03 6.37 13.02
N ALA A 76 5.28 7.48 12.96
CA ALA A 76 4.99 8.18 11.72
C ALA A 76 6.27 8.80 11.11
N LEU A 77 7.15 9.37 11.93
CA LEU A 77 8.44 9.91 11.48
C LEU A 77 9.37 8.81 10.98
N GLU A 78 9.44 7.64 11.65
CA GLU A 78 10.21 6.48 11.17
C GLU A 78 9.76 6.05 9.76
N LEU A 79 8.44 5.99 9.51
CA LEU A 79 7.92 5.69 8.18
C LEU A 79 8.33 6.76 7.17
N LEU A 80 8.25 8.04 7.53
CA LEU A 80 8.67 9.14 6.64
C LEU A 80 10.17 9.06 6.30
N ASP A 81 11.02 8.70 7.25
CA ASP A 81 12.46 8.53 7.03
C ASP A 81 12.76 7.39 6.05
N ILE A 82 12.09 6.23 6.21
CA ILE A 82 12.24 5.09 5.31
C ILE A 82 11.91 5.47 3.86
N PHE A 83 10.91 6.33 3.66
CA PHE A 83 10.47 6.77 2.33
C PHE A 83 11.11 8.09 1.86
N HIS A 84 12.09 8.61 2.60
CA HIS A 84 12.77 9.89 2.32
C HIS A 84 11.80 11.08 2.18
N MET A 85 10.80 11.13 3.06
CA MET A 85 9.76 12.17 3.08
C MET A 85 9.69 12.95 4.39
N ALA A 86 10.69 12.84 5.26
CA ALA A 86 10.73 13.53 6.56
C ALA A 86 10.58 15.06 6.43
N ASP A 87 11.21 15.66 5.43
CA ASP A 87 11.14 17.12 5.17
C ASP A 87 9.71 17.60 4.85
N PHE A 88 8.85 16.70 4.40
CA PHE A 88 7.45 17.01 4.07
C PHE A 88 6.49 16.79 5.23
N ALA A 89 6.96 16.37 6.42
CA ALA A 89 6.11 15.94 7.54
C ALA A 89 4.96 16.92 7.83
N ASN A 90 5.24 18.22 7.86
CA ASN A 90 4.28 19.27 8.21
C ASN A 90 3.60 19.92 7.00
N VAL A 91 3.89 19.45 5.78
CA VAL A 91 3.31 19.99 4.54
C VAL A 91 1.90 19.42 4.36
N PRO A 92 0.90 20.21 3.93
CA PRO A 92 -0.41 19.69 3.58
C PRO A 92 -0.31 18.64 2.47
N ALA A 93 -0.95 17.48 2.67
CA ALA A 93 -0.84 16.37 1.72
C ALA A 93 -1.31 16.71 0.31
N GLY A 94 -2.28 17.62 0.19
CA GLY A 94 -2.80 18.07 -1.10
C GLY A 94 -1.82 18.90 -1.93
N SER A 95 -0.78 19.48 -1.34
CA SER A 95 0.24 20.29 -2.02
C SER A 95 1.42 19.48 -2.54
N LEU A 96 1.50 18.17 -2.21
CA LEU A 96 2.55 17.30 -2.69
C LEU A 96 2.44 17.05 -4.19
N PRO A 97 3.56 16.84 -4.91
CA PRO A 97 3.56 16.25 -6.25
C PRO A 97 2.87 14.87 -6.26
N TYR A 98 2.31 14.47 -7.40
CA TYR A 98 1.50 13.27 -7.53
C TYR A 98 2.21 11.99 -7.04
N GLY A 99 3.45 11.77 -7.43
CA GLY A 99 4.25 10.61 -6.98
C GLY A 99 4.47 10.60 -5.46
N ALA A 100 4.65 11.78 -4.83
CA ALA A 100 4.76 11.87 -3.37
C ALA A 100 3.42 11.61 -2.67
N GLN A 101 2.29 12.05 -3.25
CA GLN A 101 0.95 11.70 -2.75
C GLN A 101 0.73 10.18 -2.78
N ARG A 102 1.14 9.49 -3.86
CA ARG A 102 1.03 8.05 -3.96
C ARG A 102 1.88 7.34 -2.92
N ARG A 103 3.13 7.77 -2.71
CA ARG A 103 3.98 7.23 -1.63
C ARG A 103 3.33 7.42 -0.25
N LEU A 104 2.76 8.60 0.01
CA LEU A 104 2.05 8.86 1.27
C LEU A 104 0.84 7.93 1.47
N GLU A 105 0.07 7.65 0.41
CA GLU A 105 -1.05 6.70 0.48
C GLU A 105 -0.57 5.30 0.85
N ILE A 106 0.54 4.84 0.27
CA ILE A 106 1.17 3.56 0.61
C ILE A 106 1.66 3.56 2.06
N MET A 107 2.34 4.61 2.51
CA MET A 107 2.79 4.74 3.91
C MET A 107 1.62 4.68 4.89
N ARG A 108 0.49 5.34 4.58
CA ARG A 108 -0.71 5.26 5.41
C ARG A 108 -1.28 3.85 5.47
N ALA A 109 -1.24 3.10 4.37
CA ALA A 109 -1.63 1.69 4.36
C ALA A 109 -0.68 0.84 5.21
N LEU A 110 0.64 1.05 5.11
CA LEU A 110 1.66 0.37 5.92
C LEU A 110 1.56 0.69 7.41
N ALA A 111 1.11 1.89 7.76
CA ALA A 111 0.90 2.29 9.15
C ALA A 111 -0.09 1.37 9.90
N THR A 112 -1.00 0.69 9.19
CA THR A 112 -1.88 -0.32 9.79
C THR A 112 -1.18 -1.65 10.10
N SER A 113 0.15 -1.76 9.85
CA SER A 113 0.96 -2.97 10.05
C SER A 113 0.36 -4.22 9.38
N PRO A 114 0.10 -4.16 8.05
CA PRO A 114 -0.56 -5.26 7.34
C PRO A 114 0.39 -6.45 7.15
N LYS A 115 -0.19 -7.65 6.98
CA LYS A 115 0.49 -8.85 6.48
C LYS A 115 0.45 -8.94 4.96
N LEU A 116 -0.57 -8.33 4.35
CA LEU A 116 -0.80 -8.27 2.91
C LEU A 116 -1.17 -6.85 2.50
N LEU A 117 -0.38 -6.29 1.59
CA LEU A 117 -0.64 -5.00 0.97
C LEU A 117 -1.16 -5.21 -0.47
N LEU A 118 -2.35 -4.71 -0.75
CA LEU A 118 -2.96 -4.74 -2.08
C LEU A 118 -2.73 -3.38 -2.75
N LEU A 119 -2.01 -3.37 -3.87
CA LEU A 119 -1.72 -2.18 -4.67
C LEU A 119 -2.50 -2.25 -5.99
N ASP A 120 -3.36 -1.26 -6.21
CA ASP A 120 -4.24 -1.19 -7.39
C ASP A 120 -3.75 -0.09 -8.32
N GLU A 121 -3.11 -0.47 -9.43
CA GLU A 121 -2.47 0.40 -10.43
C GLU A 121 -1.63 1.53 -9.79
N PRO A 122 -0.65 1.21 -8.93
CA PRO A 122 0.07 2.24 -8.18
C PRO A 122 0.93 3.16 -9.06
N ALA A 123 1.34 2.72 -10.26
CA ALA A 123 2.12 3.53 -11.20
C ALA A 123 1.27 4.36 -12.17
N ALA A 124 -0.06 4.28 -12.10
CA ALA A 124 -0.92 5.03 -13.01
C ALA A 124 -0.66 6.53 -12.96
N GLY A 125 -0.37 7.15 -14.11
CA GLY A 125 -0.10 8.58 -14.23
C GLY A 125 1.30 9.03 -13.82
N MET A 126 2.21 8.11 -13.50
CA MET A 126 3.61 8.39 -13.20
C MET A 126 4.47 8.44 -14.47
N ASN A 127 5.51 9.25 -14.42
CA ASN A 127 6.57 9.22 -15.44
C ASN A 127 7.56 8.06 -15.16
N PRO A 128 8.44 7.69 -16.13
CA PRO A 128 9.35 6.55 -15.95
C PRO A 128 10.28 6.65 -14.74
N SER A 129 10.73 7.85 -14.35
CA SER A 129 11.55 8.05 -13.15
C SER A 129 10.76 7.78 -11.87
N GLU A 130 9.54 8.29 -11.79
CA GLU A 130 8.63 8.05 -10.65
C GLU A 130 8.25 6.58 -10.53
N THR A 131 8.03 5.89 -11.66
CA THR A 131 7.76 4.45 -11.68
C THR A 131 8.96 3.65 -11.18
N ALA A 132 10.19 4.03 -11.54
CA ALA A 132 11.39 3.39 -11.04
C ALA A 132 11.56 3.57 -9.53
N GLU A 133 11.34 4.79 -9.01
CA GLU A 133 11.34 5.07 -7.56
C GLU A 133 10.25 4.27 -6.83
N LEU A 134 9.06 4.18 -7.40
CA LEU A 134 7.97 3.38 -6.84
C LEU A 134 8.32 1.89 -6.81
N THR A 135 8.92 1.38 -7.88
CA THR A 135 9.39 -0.01 -7.99
C THR A 135 10.34 -0.36 -6.84
N GLU A 136 11.34 0.49 -6.62
CA GLU A 136 12.29 0.32 -5.53
C GLU A 136 11.62 0.43 -4.16
N THR A 137 10.69 1.37 -4.01
CA THR A 137 9.88 1.54 -2.81
C THR A 137 9.09 0.26 -2.47
N ILE A 138 8.41 -0.34 -3.45
CA ILE A 138 7.63 -1.57 -3.25
C ILE A 138 8.55 -2.75 -2.87
N ARG A 139 9.73 -2.85 -3.49
CA ARG A 139 10.72 -3.88 -3.16
C ARG A 139 11.16 -3.74 -1.70
N ARG A 140 11.54 -2.54 -1.27
CA ARG A 140 11.92 -2.26 0.13
C ARG A 140 10.78 -2.56 1.10
N ILE A 141 9.54 -2.20 0.76
CA ILE A 141 8.38 -2.53 1.58
C ILE A 141 8.25 -4.03 1.79
N ARG A 142 8.35 -4.82 0.73
CA ARG A 142 8.28 -6.29 0.83
C ARG A 142 9.39 -6.84 1.74
N ASP A 143 10.61 -6.39 1.53
CA ASP A 143 11.80 -6.94 2.17
C ASP A 143 11.96 -6.45 3.62
N ASP A 144 11.85 -5.12 3.86
CA ASP A 144 12.09 -4.52 5.18
C ASP A 144 10.93 -4.78 6.17
N PHE A 145 9.69 -4.84 5.66
CA PHE A 145 8.51 -5.09 6.51
C PHE A 145 8.08 -6.56 6.51
N ASN A 146 8.72 -7.41 5.71
CA ASN A 146 8.39 -8.84 5.58
C ASN A 146 6.89 -9.10 5.37
N ILE A 147 6.29 -8.38 4.43
CA ILE A 147 4.86 -8.48 4.08
C ILE A 147 4.68 -8.99 2.66
N ALA A 148 3.56 -9.66 2.42
CA ALA A 148 3.16 -10.01 1.06
C ALA A 148 2.60 -8.77 0.34
N VAL A 149 2.95 -8.61 -0.95
CA VAL A 149 2.40 -7.57 -1.81
C VAL A 149 1.65 -8.22 -2.96
N LEU A 150 0.38 -7.88 -3.14
CA LEU A 150 -0.38 -8.24 -4.34
C LEU A 150 -0.60 -6.97 -5.17
N LEU A 151 -0.03 -6.99 -6.37
CA LEU A 151 -0.03 -5.88 -7.31
C LEU A 151 -1.00 -6.15 -8.46
N ILE A 152 -1.85 -5.19 -8.78
CA ILE A 152 -2.62 -5.15 -10.03
C ILE A 152 -1.99 -4.05 -10.87
N GLU A 153 -1.44 -4.42 -12.01
CA GLU A 153 -0.74 -3.49 -12.90
C GLU A 153 -0.82 -3.95 -14.37
N HIS A 154 -0.67 -2.99 -15.26
CA HIS A 154 -0.53 -3.22 -16.70
C HIS A 154 0.81 -2.72 -17.26
N ASP A 155 1.64 -2.04 -16.45
CA ASP A 155 3.02 -1.71 -16.77
C ASP A 155 3.91 -2.96 -16.62
N MET A 156 4.24 -3.57 -17.77
CA MET A 156 5.03 -4.80 -17.82
C MET A 156 6.44 -4.61 -17.24
N SER A 157 7.04 -3.42 -17.35
CA SER A 157 8.39 -3.18 -16.83
C SER A 157 8.40 -3.21 -15.30
N LEU A 158 7.40 -2.61 -14.65
CA LEU A 158 7.22 -2.69 -13.22
C LEU A 158 6.93 -4.13 -12.77
N VAL A 159 5.94 -4.79 -13.40
CA VAL A 159 5.53 -6.15 -13.04
C VAL A 159 6.69 -7.13 -13.15
N MET A 160 7.43 -7.13 -14.28
CA MET A 160 8.58 -8.01 -14.49
C MET A 160 9.76 -7.68 -13.58
N GLY A 161 9.83 -6.45 -13.07
CA GLY A 161 10.93 -5.98 -12.21
C GLY A 161 10.81 -6.38 -10.76
N ILE A 162 9.59 -6.64 -10.24
CA ILE A 162 9.37 -6.85 -8.80
C ILE A 162 8.55 -8.10 -8.43
N CYS A 163 7.75 -8.64 -9.35
CA CYS A 163 6.90 -9.79 -9.05
C CYS A 163 7.69 -11.10 -9.09
N GLU A 164 7.46 -11.96 -8.12
CA GLU A 164 8.00 -13.33 -8.07
C GLU A 164 7.10 -14.31 -8.83
N GLY A 165 5.79 -14.04 -8.83
CA GLY A 165 4.79 -14.81 -9.54
C GLY A 165 3.73 -13.89 -10.17
N ILE A 166 3.33 -14.19 -11.39
CA ILE A 166 2.41 -13.38 -12.18
C ILE A 166 1.23 -14.23 -12.60
N ALA A 167 0.02 -13.70 -12.47
CA ALA A 167 -1.20 -14.25 -13.07
C ALA A 167 -1.73 -13.26 -14.11
N VAL A 168 -1.75 -13.65 -15.38
CA VAL A 168 -2.20 -12.81 -16.49
C VAL A 168 -3.70 -13.00 -16.70
N LEU A 169 -4.45 -11.90 -16.62
CA LEU A 169 -5.88 -11.87 -16.90
C LEU A 169 -6.14 -11.29 -18.28
N ASN A 170 -7.00 -11.95 -19.04
CA ASN A 170 -7.55 -11.43 -20.29
C ASN A 170 -9.07 -11.67 -20.31
N PHE A 171 -9.85 -10.60 -20.48
CA PHE A 171 -11.34 -10.63 -20.42
C PHE A 171 -11.90 -11.43 -19.25
N GLY A 172 -11.32 -11.25 -18.04
CA GLY A 172 -11.78 -11.89 -16.80
C GLY A 172 -11.39 -13.38 -16.66
N ARG A 173 -10.55 -13.92 -17.56
CA ARG A 173 -10.01 -15.27 -17.50
C ARG A 173 -8.51 -15.23 -17.29
N ILE A 174 -8.01 -16.12 -16.44
CA ILE A 174 -6.57 -16.31 -16.31
C ILE A 174 -6.09 -17.10 -17.52
N ILE A 175 -5.20 -16.47 -18.33
CA ILE A 175 -4.63 -17.09 -19.54
C ILE A 175 -3.25 -17.69 -19.28
N ALA A 176 -2.53 -17.18 -18.26
CA ALA A 176 -1.22 -17.71 -17.87
C ALA A 176 -0.96 -17.48 -16.38
N LYS A 177 -0.11 -18.33 -15.78
CA LYS A 177 0.48 -18.13 -14.45
C LYS A 177 1.92 -18.65 -14.51
N GLY A 178 2.83 -17.94 -13.85
CA GLY A 178 4.23 -18.34 -13.78
C GLY A 178 5.14 -17.24 -13.25
N THR A 179 6.43 -17.50 -13.34
CA THR A 179 7.49 -16.55 -13.07
C THR A 179 7.55 -15.46 -14.17
N PRO A 180 8.22 -14.32 -13.94
CA PRO A 180 8.40 -13.29 -14.97
C PRO A 180 8.96 -13.83 -16.29
N ASP A 181 9.93 -14.75 -16.24
CA ASP A 181 10.53 -15.33 -17.44
C ASP A 181 9.57 -16.25 -18.20
N GLU A 182 8.78 -17.06 -17.49
CA GLU A 182 7.76 -17.90 -18.11
C GLU A 182 6.66 -17.07 -18.76
N ILE A 183 6.24 -15.98 -18.12
CA ILE A 183 5.19 -15.07 -18.64
C ILE A 183 5.72 -14.30 -19.86
N ARG A 184 6.96 -13.80 -19.83
CA ARG A 184 7.57 -13.08 -20.95
C ARG A 184 7.63 -13.90 -22.24
N ASN A 185 7.85 -15.20 -22.12
CA ASN A 185 7.97 -16.12 -23.25
C ASN A 185 6.67 -16.87 -23.60
N ASN A 186 5.57 -16.58 -22.93
CA ASN A 186 4.30 -17.27 -23.17
C ASN A 186 3.59 -16.73 -24.43
N PRO A 187 3.34 -17.57 -25.46
CA PRO A 187 2.72 -17.13 -26.71
C PRO A 187 1.36 -16.47 -26.53
N GLN A 188 0.52 -16.96 -25.60
CA GLN A 188 -0.82 -16.41 -25.35
C GLN A 188 -0.73 -15.00 -24.72
N VAL A 189 0.30 -14.77 -23.90
CA VAL A 189 0.52 -13.44 -23.30
C VAL A 189 1.05 -12.48 -24.35
N ILE A 190 1.98 -12.93 -25.20
CA ILE A 190 2.52 -12.14 -26.30
C ILE A 190 1.42 -11.71 -27.25
N GLU A 191 0.53 -12.61 -27.65
CA GLU A 191 -0.61 -12.32 -28.51
C GLU A 191 -1.60 -11.33 -27.85
N ALA A 192 -1.91 -11.51 -26.57
CA ALA A 192 -2.90 -10.68 -25.85
C ALA A 192 -2.41 -9.26 -25.53
N TYR A 193 -1.11 -9.06 -25.27
CA TYR A 193 -0.56 -7.80 -24.75
C TYR A 193 0.43 -7.10 -25.68
N LEU A 194 1.15 -7.83 -26.53
CA LEU A 194 2.16 -7.26 -27.41
C LEU A 194 1.69 -7.16 -28.87
N GLY A 195 0.50 -7.68 -29.17
CA GLY A 195 -0.19 -7.53 -30.45
C GLY A 195 0.69 -7.91 -31.66
N LYS A 196 0.48 -9.09 -32.21
CA LYS A 196 0.85 -9.33 -33.60
C LYS A 196 -0.40 -9.40 -34.45
#